data_7993e20bf30a2662790f1478a24005f2
#
_entry.id   7993e20bf30a2662790f1478a24005f2
#
_cell.length_a   1.000
_cell.length_b   1.000
_cell.length_c   1.000
_cell.angle_alpha   90.00
_cell.angle_beta   90.00
_cell.angle_gamma   90.00
#
_symmetry.space_group_name_H-M   'P 1'
#
loop_
_entity.id
_entity.type
_entity.pdbx_description
1 polymer ?
#
loop_
_entity_poly.entity_id
_entity_poly.type
_entity_poly.pdbx_seq_one_letter_code
_entity_poly.pdbx_strand_id
1 'polypeptide(L)'
;MSAQSVVRIGIIGGGLMGREMASAFARWCALEGLPMRPELVAVADTNASVLEWFSKIPSVSQTTTDYHDLLANDAVDVVYVAVPHTLHETIYKDVIAAGKDLFAEKPFGVDLAAAESIVAAIDGSQSFVRCSSEFPFFPGAQAVFKACSESSVFGRVLEINAGFHHASDLDPSKAANWKRLSSVCGEIGVLGDLGMHVLHVPLRLGWQPSSVHAQLQKGYAERPNGDGSGSTVACDTWDNATLNTWTKVGGHEVPMRLSMKRLAPGETNTWFIEVLGTDGGVRYSTKEPKTLWRFEREPEQVWKRTDLGFGMPFKAVTGGIFEVGFPDVIQQMWAAYLLERAGMLEGRFGCVLPQEALQSHRLFQAALASQDEARVVTLSAS
;
A
#
# COMPACT_ATOMS: atom_id res chain seq x y z
N MET A 1 30.52 -13.61 8.49
CA MET A 1 29.45 -12.67 8.13
C MET A 1 29.77 -11.37 8.84
N SER A 2 29.87 -10.23 8.14
CA SER A 2 29.98 -8.93 8.77
C SER A 2 28.73 -8.67 9.63
N ALA A 3 28.88 -8.01 10.77
CA ALA A 3 27.75 -7.64 11.60
C ALA A 3 26.79 -6.74 10.79
N GLN A 4 25.48 -7.04 10.82
CA GLN A 4 24.47 -6.18 10.20
C GLN A 4 24.41 -4.85 10.93
N SER A 5 24.31 -3.74 10.20
CA SER A 5 24.02 -2.44 10.81
C SER A 5 22.59 -2.43 11.35
N VAL A 6 22.40 -1.80 12.49
CA VAL A 6 21.06 -1.68 13.11
C VAL A 6 20.43 -0.36 12.69
N VAL A 7 19.16 -0.44 12.23
CA VAL A 7 18.31 0.74 12.01
C VAL A 7 17.22 0.72 13.10
N ARG A 8 17.20 1.75 13.94
CA ARG A 8 16.33 1.83 15.12
C ARG A 8 14.99 2.44 14.71
N ILE A 9 13.92 1.68 14.94
CA ILE A 9 12.57 2.01 14.48
C ILE A 9 11.72 2.47 15.67
N GLY A 10 11.00 3.57 15.47
CA GLY A 10 9.87 3.99 16.29
C GLY A 10 8.54 3.68 15.59
N ILE A 11 7.51 3.31 16.31
CA ILE A 11 6.14 3.12 15.80
C ILE A 11 5.20 4.10 16.47
N ILE A 12 4.48 4.89 15.67
CA ILE A 12 3.34 5.71 16.13
C ILE A 12 2.05 5.05 15.64
N GLY A 13 1.24 4.56 16.58
CA GLY A 13 0.05 3.76 16.31
C GLY A 13 0.31 2.25 16.46
N GLY A 14 0.05 1.72 17.66
CA GLY A 14 0.24 0.32 18.03
C GLY A 14 -0.93 -0.60 17.70
N GLY A 15 -1.83 -0.20 16.79
CA GLY A 15 -2.95 -1.01 16.31
C GLY A 15 -2.53 -2.25 15.52
N LEU A 16 -3.43 -2.74 14.65
CA LEU A 16 -3.16 -3.94 13.85
C LEU A 16 -1.86 -3.81 13.05
N MET A 17 -1.71 -2.74 12.25
CA MET A 17 -0.54 -2.58 11.39
C MET A 17 0.76 -2.37 12.20
N GLY A 18 0.72 -1.61 13.29
CA GLY A 18 1.89 -1.47 14.17
C GLY A 18 2.40 -2.81 14.71
N ARG A 19 1.48 -3.73 15.07
CA ARG A 19 1.83 -5.09 15.50
C ARG A 19 2.35 -5.96 14.37
N GLU A 20 1.78 -5.85 13.17
CA GLU A 20 2.27 -6.59 11.98
C GLU A 20 3.70 -6.16 11.62
N MET A 21 4.02 -4.84 11.68
CA MET A 21 5.37 -4.35 11.46
C MET A 21 6.36 -4.87 12.54
N ALA A 22 5.97 -4.81 13.82
CA ALA A 22 6.79 -5.37 14.89
C ALA A 22 7.04 -6.88 14.71
N SER A 23 6.04 -7.63 14.25
CA SER A 23 6.14 -9.06 13.94
C SER A 23 7.09 -9.31 12.75
N ALA A 24 7.08 -8.45 11.73
CA ALA A 24 8.01 -8.53 10.62
C ALA A 24 9.47 -8.34 11.09
N PHE A 25 9.71 -7.42 12.03
CA PHE A 25 11.05 -7.21 12.61
C PHE A 25 11.50 -8.41 13.44
N ALA A 26 10.63 -9.01 14.23
CA ALA A 26 10.95 -10.22 15.00
C ALA A 26 11.34 -11.40 14.10
N ARG A 27 10.79 -11.45 12.88
CA ARG A 27 11.09 -12.48 11.88
C ARG A 27 12.25 -12.12 10.94
N TRP A 28 12.97 -11.03 11.19
CA TRP A 28 14.04 -10.54 10.28
C TRP A 28 15.13 -11.58 10.00
N CYS A 29 15.38 -12.47 10.93
CA CYS A 29 16.31 -13.59 10.76
C CYS A 29 15.91 -14.55 9.60
N ALA A 30 14.69 -14.47 9.09
CA ALA A 30 14.27 -15.24 7.92
C ALA A 30 14.85 -14.69 6.60
N LEU A 31 15.35 -13.47 6.57
CA LEU A 31 15.97 -12.86 5.38
C LEU A 31 17.49 -13.09 5.39
N GLU A 32 18.04 -13.48 4.25
CA GLU A 32 19.46 -13.77 4.07
C GLU A 32 20.18 -12.63 3.31
N GLY A 33 21.42 -12.40 3.69
CA GLY A 33 22.34 -11.54 2.92
C GLY A 33 22.07 -10.04 3.01
N LEU A 34 21.15 -9.59 3.87
CA LEU A 34 20.90 -8.17 4.07
C LEU A 34 22.00 -7.54 4.95
N PRO A 35 22.53 -6.37 4.58
CA PRO A 35 23.59 -5.70 5.34
C PRO A 35 23.08 -4.98 6.58
N MET A 36 21.77 -4.85 6.75
CA MET A 36 21.13 -4.14 7.85
C MET A 36 19.90 -4.88 8.38
N ARG A 37 19.50 -4.55 9.61
CA ARG A 37 18.30 -5.07 10.26
C ARG A 37 17.56 -3.96 10.99
N PRO A 38 16.22 -3.99 11.02
CA PRO A 38 15.44 -3.12 11.87
C PRO A 38 15.50 -3.60 13.33
N GLU A 39 15.40 -2.66 14.26
CA GLU A 39 15.23 -2.93 15.67
C GLU A 39 14.17 -1.98 16.24
N LEU A 40 13.05 -2.52 16.71
CA LEU A 40 11.99 -1.70 17.31
C LEU A 40 12.45 -1.24 18.70
N VAL A 41 12.60 0.07 18.89
CA VAL A 41 13.11 0.66 20.13
C VAL A 41 12.09 1.51 20.88
N ALA A 42 11.09 2.08 20.17
CA ALA A 42 10.11 2.97 20.77
C ALA A 42 8.72 2.77 20.15
N VAL A 43 7.67 2.89 20.97
CA VAL A 43 6.26 2.84 20.48
C VAL A 43 5.44 3.90 21.19
N ALA A 44 4.65 4.63 20.41
CA ALA A 44 3.67 5.60 20.90
C ALA A 44 2.25 5.21 20.47
N ASP A 45 1.30 5.21 21.41
CA ASP A 45 -0.13 5.03 21.15
C ASP A 45 -0.93 5.71 22.26
N THR A 46 -1.96 6.48 21.91
CA THR A 46 -2.81 7.17 22.89
C THR A 46 -3.55 6.21 23.82
N ASN A 47 -3.72 4.95 23.42
CA ASN A 47 -4.29 3.89 24.25
C ASN A 47 -3.18 3.12 24.99
N ALA A 48 -2.99 3.41 26.27
CA ALA A 48 -1.98 2.77 27.10
C ALA A 48 -2.07 1.23 27.13
N SER A 49 -3.28 0.66 27.01
CA SER A 49 -3.47 -0.81 27.00
C SER A 49 -2.84 -1.48 25.75
N VAL A 50 -2.73 -0.75 24.65
CA VAL A 50 -2.07 -1.25 23.45
C VAL A 50 -0.57 -1.36 23.66
N LEU A 51 0.02 -0.46 24.46
CA LEU A 51 1.45 -0.42 24.72
C LEU A 51 1.95 -1.61 25.55
N GLU A 52 1.10 -2.24 26.38
CA GLU A 52 1.44 -3.43 27.16
C GLU A 52 1.92 -4.60 26.30
N TRP A 53 1.42 -4.72 25.05
CA TRP A 53 1.86 -5.76 24.14
C TRP A 53 3.30 -5.50 23.67
N PHE A 54 3.62 -4.25 23.37
CA PHE A 54 4.94 -3.85 22.89
C PHE A 54 6.01 -3.85 24.00
N SER A 55 5.63 -3.56 25.23
CA SER A 55 6.57 -3.58 26.39
C SER A 55 7.16 -4.97 26.66
N LYS A 56 6.56 -6.02 26.09
CA LYS A 56 7.09 -7.40 26.20
C LYS A 56 8.17 -7.71 25.16
N ILE A 57 8.40 -6.83 24.20
CA ILE A 57 9.44 -6.99 23.18
C ILE A 57 10.77 -6.49 23.76
N PRO A 58 11.81 -7.36 23.87
CA PRO A 58 13.03 -7.02 24.61
C PRO A 58 13.78 -5.78 24.08
N SER A 59 13.65 -5.45 22.80
CA SER A 59 14.31 -4.30 22.20
C SER A 59 13.58 -2.97 22.42
N VAL A 60 12.31 -3.01 22.85
CA VAL A 60 11.50 -1.81 23.12
C VAL A 60 11.92 -1.24 24.48
N SER A 61 12.61 -0.11 24.42
CA SER A 61 13.08 0.61 25.61
C SER A 61 12.15 1.75 26.03
N GLN A 62 11.26 2.20 25.12
CA GLN A 62 10.32 3.29 25.37
C GLN A 62 8.92 2.93 24.87
N THR A 63 7.92 3.11 25.75
CA THR A 63 6.52 3.17 25.38
C THR A 63 5.92 4.46 25.95
N THR A 64 5.14 5.20 25.17
CA THR A 64 4.57 6.49 25.59
C THR A 64 3.19 6.70 25.01
N THR A 65 2.37 7.51 25.67
CA THR A 65 1.07 7.95 25.16
C THR A 65 1.13 9.25 24.35
N ASP A 66 2.29 9.92 24.35
CA ASP A 66 2.56 11.12 23.55
C ASP A 66 3.66 10.82 22.53
N TYR A 67 3.30 10.88 21.24
CA TYR A 67 4.27 10.61 20.16
C TYR A 67 5.41 11.65 20.09
N HIS A 68 5.26 12.85 20.66
CA HIS A 68 6.35 13.83 20.72
C HIS A 68 7.52 13.33 21.57
N ASP A 69 7.24 12.55 22.62
CA ASP A 69 8.32 11.91 23.42
C ASP A 69 9.11 10.91 22.56
N LEU A 70 8.44 10.18 21.65
CA LEU A 70 9.10 9.28 20.72
C LEU A 70 9.94 10.08 19.71
N LEU A 71 9.42 11.20 19.19
CA LEU A 71 10.17 12.05 18.25
C LEU A 71 11.40 12.71 18.90
N ALA A 72 11.32 13.02 20.20
CA ALA A 72 12.45 13.56 20.96
C ALA A 72 13.53 12.52 21.30
N ASN A 73 13.29 11.23 21.02
CA ASN A 73 14.23 10.16 21.31
C ASN A 73 15.31 10.07 20.23
N ASP A 74 16.57 10.43 20.58
CA ASP A 74 17.72 10.33 19.69
C ASP A 74 18.08 8.90 19.26
N ALA A 75 17.56 7.90 20.00
CA ALA A 75 17.74 6.51 19.63
C ALA A 75 16.83 6.05 18.46
N VAL A 76 15.90 6.87 17.98
CA VAL A 76 15.03 6.54 16.85
C VAL A 76 15.58 7.12 15.56
N ASP A 77 15.84 6.27 14.55
CA ASP A 77 16.32 6.65 13.22
C ASP A 77 15.16 6.84 12.24
N VAL A 78 14.18 5.93 12.28
CA VAL A 78 13.03 5.87 11.36
C VAL A 78 11.74 5.76 12.16
N VAL A 79 10.72 6.49 11.77
CA VAL A 79 9.38 6.40 12.35
C VAL A 79 8.42 5.78 11.34
N TYR A 80 7.75 4.70 11.75
CA TYR A 80 6.60 4.14 11.05
C TYR A 80 5.32 4.68 11.71
N VAL A 81 4.38 5.18 10.89
CA VAL A 81 3.15 5.82 11.40
C VAL A 81 1.91 5.13 10.87
N ALA A 82 1.10 4.56 11.78
CA ALA A 82 -0.12 3.81 11.47
C ALA A 82 -1.30 4.28 12.33
N VAL A 83 -1.78 5.46 12.06
CA VAL A 83 -2.86 6.16 12.78
C VAL A 83 -4.07 6.40 11.87
N PRO A 84 -5.23 6.89 12.39
CA PRO A 84 -6.33 7.34 11.54
C PRO A 84 -5.91 8.44 10.55
N HIS A 85 -6.51 8.42 9.35
CA HIS A 85 -6.05 9.20 8.19
C HIS A 85 -6.01 10.71 8.41
N THR A 86 -6.94 11.27 9.20
CA THR A 86 -6.96 12.69 9.55
C THR A 86 -5.73 13.17 10.34
N LEU A 87 -4.99 12.25 10.94
CA LEU A 87 -3.79 12.56 11.71
C LEU A 87 -2.51 12.47 10.87
N HIS A 88 -2.59 11.93 9.64
CA HIS A 88 -1.40 11.68 8.81
C HIS A 88 -0.64 12.97 8.52
N GLU A 89 -1.30 14.02 8.05
CA GLU A 89 -0.63 15.27 7.70
C GLU A 89 0.18 15.84 8.88
N THR A 90 -0.46 16.00 10.03
CA THR A 90 0.17 16.57 11.22
C THR A 90 1.36 15.72 11.67
N ILE A 91 1.12 14.41 11.89
CA ILE A 91 2.16 13.54 12.45
C ILE A 91 3.32 13.34 11.47
N TYR A 92 3.05 13.21 10.16
CA TYR A 92 4.12 13.07 9.15
C TYR A 92 5.00 14.32 9.10
N LYS A 93 4.39 15.51 9.14
CA LYS A 93 5.14 16.76 9.17
C LYS A 93 5.96 16.91 10.45
N ASP A 94 5.45 16.47 11.60
CA ASP A 94 6.17 16.49 12.87
C ASP A 94 7.36 15.52 12.84
N VAL A 95 7.20 14.31 12.27
CA VAL A 95 8.30 13.35 12.06
C VAL A 95 9.39 13.97 11.19
N ILE A 96 9.01 14.61 10.07
CA ILE A 96 9.94 15.27 9.14
C ILE A 96 10.64 16.44 9.84
N ALA A 97 9.89 17.27 10.56
CA ALA A 97 10.44 18.41 11.31
C ALA A 97 11.41 17.99 12.42
N ALA A 98 11.20 16.82 13.03
CA ALA A 98 12.12 16.23 13.99
C ALA A 98 13.40 15.63 13.35
N GLY A 99 13.55 15.73 12.02
CA GLY A 99 14.69 15.20 11.28
C GLY A 99 14.75 13.67 11.24
N LYS A 100 13.65 12.98 11.50
CA LYS A 100 13.55 11.52 11.42
C LYS A 100 13.15 11.09 10.01
N ASP A 101 13.59 9.90 9.58
CA ASP A 101 13.08 9.29 8.38
C ASP A 101 11.67 8.74 8.60
N LEU A 102 10.82 8.76 7.57
CA LEU A 102 9.43 8.39 7.67
C LEU A 102 9.10 7.19 6.76
N PHE A 103 8.51 6.16 7.34
CA PHE A 103 7.77 5.17 6.59
C PHE A 103 6.27 5.37 6.86
N ALA A 104 5.61 6.04 5.92
CA ALA A 104 4.23 6.47 6.02
C ALA A 104 3.25 5.33 5.71
N GLU A 105 2.12 5.26 6.39
CA GLU A 105 0.99 4.43 5.97
C GLU A 105 0.15 5.11 4.89
N LYS A 106 -0.57 4.27 4.15
CA LYS A 106 -1.57 4.72 3.17
C LYS A 106 -2.93 5.00 3.85
N PRO A 107 -3.72 5.92 3.28
CA PRO A 107 -3.39 6.86 2.22
C PRO A 107 -2.36 7.87 2.71
N PHE A 108 -1.61 8.47 1.80
CA PHE A 108 -0.54 9.38 2.18
C PHE A 108 -1.06 10.64 2.90
N GLY A 109 -2.23 11.13 2.52
CA GLY A 109 -2.98 12.19 3.19
C GLY A 109 -4.46 11.81 3.31
N VAL A 110 -5.22 12.54 4.11
CA VAL A 110 -6.68 12.35 4.21
C VAL A 110 -7.40 12.80 2.93
N ASP A 111 -6.79 13.71 2.19
CA ASP A 111 -7.23 14.24 0.90
C ASP A 111 -6.02 14.70 0.05
N LEU A 112 -6.26 15.34 -1.08
CA LEU A 112 -5.20 15.85 -1.95
C LEU A 112 -4.43 17.00 -1.30
N ALA A 113 -5.11 17.93 -0.63
CA ALA A 113 -4.47 19.08 -0.01
C ALA A 113 -3.48 18.66 1.09
N ALA A 114 -3.87 17.66 1.91
CA ALA A 114 -2.99 17.07 2.91
C ALA A 114 -1.77 16.38 2.25
N ALA A 115 -1.98 15.63 1.16
CA ALA A 115 -0.88 15.00 0.44
C ALA A 115 0.09 16.01 -0.17
N GLU A 116 -0.41 17.12 -0.75
CA GLU A 116 0.42 18.23 -1.26
C GLU A 116 1.22 18.90 -0.15
N SER A 117 0.59 19.16 1.00
CA SER A 117 1.23 19.73 2.19
C SER A 117 2.37 18.86 2.72
N ILE A 118 2.17 17.53 2.75
CA ILE A 118 3.21 16.57 3.18
C ILE A 118 4.38 16.58 2.19
N VAL A 119 4.11 16.54 0.87
CA VAL A 119 5.17 16.61 -0.16
C VAL A 119 5.98 17.88 -0.04
N ALA A 120 5.32 19.04 0.16
CA ALA A 120 6.02 20.31 0.37
C ALA A 120 6.94 20.31 1.61
N ALA A 121 6.52 19.62 2.70
CA ALA A 121 7.35 19.45 3.88
C ALA A 121 8.58 18.56 3.62
N ILE A 122 8.43 17.52 2.79
CA ILE A 122 9.54 16.64 2.38
C ILE A 122 10.56 17.41 1.55
N ASP A 123 10.12 18.20 0.56
CA ASP A 123 11.01 18.97 -0.33
C ASP A 123 11.88 19.96 0.44
N GLY A 124 11.42 20.43 1.60
CA GLY A 124 12.18 21.31 2.50
C GLY A 124 13.08 20.59 3.51
N SER A 125 13.22 19.26 3.44
CA SER A 125 13.88 18.44 4.47
C SER A 125 14.97 17.54 3.91
N GLN A 126 15.69 16.85 4.82
CA GLN A 126 16.64 15.78 4.48
C GLN A 126 16.09 14.40 4.84
N SER A 127 14.84 14.30 5.33
CA SER A 127 14.23 13.05 5.74
C SER A 127 13.97 12.14 4.56
N PHE A 128 14.33 10.88 4.68
CA PHE A 128 13.98 9.86 3.70
C PHE A 128 12.54 9.40 3.94
N VAL A 129 11.67 9.63 2.96
CA VAL A 129 10.23 9.34 3.09
C VAL A 129 9.78 8.37 2.00
N ARG A 130 9.05 7.32 2.42
CA ARG A 130 8.35 6.39 1.53
C ARG A 130 6.98 6.05 2.13
N CYS A 131 6.07 5.56 1.29
CA CYS A 131 4.77 5.10 1.74
C CYS A 131 4.62 3.59 1.56
N SER A 132 3.86 2.95 2.45
CA SER A 132 3.67 1.50 2.47
C SER A 132 2.72 1.04 1.36
N SER A 133 3.06 -0.07 0.71
CA SER A 133 2.19 -0.84 -0.17
C SER A 133 2.79 -2.21 -0.38
N GLU A 134 2.34 -3.20 0.37
CA GLU A 134 2.97 -4.53 0.48
C GLU A 134 2.64 -5.48 -0.66
N PHE A 135 1.45 -5.39 -1.29
CA PHE A 135 1.00 -6.37 -2.30
C PHE A 135 1.92 -6.48 -3.53
N PRO A 136 2.54 -5.41 -4.03
CA PRO A 136 3.52 -5.51 -5.11
C PRO A 136 4.76 -6.36 -4.78
N PHE A 137 4.99 -6.69 -3.51
CA PHE A 137 6.11 -7.54 -3.09
C PHE A 137 5.80 -9.04 -3.14
N PHE A 138 4.59 -9.46 -3.50
CA PHE A 138 4.32 -10.85 -3.87
C PHE A 138 5.13 -11.26 -5.13
N PRO A 139 5.64 -12.51 -5.19
CA PRO A 139 6.45 -12.97 -6.32
C PRO A 139 5.80 -12.78 -7.69
N GLY A 140 4.49 -13.02 -7.78
CA GLY A 140 3.76 -12.84 -9.02
C GLY A 140 3.59 -11.38 -9.43
N ALA A 141 3.40 -10.47 -8.48
CA ALA A 141 3.37 -9.04 -8.74
C ALA A 141 4.73 -8.55 -9.28
N GLN A 142 5.83 -9.04 -8.70
CA GLN A 142 7.19 -8.77 -9.18
C GLN A 142 7.41 -9.31 -10.60
N ALA A 143 6.89 -10.50 -10.89
CA ALA A 143 6.99 -11.10 -12.23
C ALA A 143 6.18 -10.30 -13.27
N VAL A 144 5.00 -9.76 -12.90
CA VAL A 144 4.23 -8.85 -13.76
C VAL A 144 5.01 -7.55 -13.98
N PHE A 145 5.50 -6.92 -12.92
CA PHE A 145 6.29 -5.69 -13.04
C PHE A 145 7.48 -5.87 -13.99
N LYS A 146 8.25 -6.95 -13.80
CA LYS A 146 9.39 -7.29 -14.68
C LYS A 146 8.94 -7.47 -16.13
N ALA A 147 7.89 -8.26 -16.40
CA ALA A 147 7.38 -8.48 -17.74
C ALA A 147 6.94 -7.17 -18.43
N CYS A 148 6.28 -6.27 -17.67
CA CYS A 148 5.84 -4.97 -18.17
C CYS A 148 7.00 -4.00 -18.42
N SER A 149 8.07 -4.08 -17.65
CA SER A 149 9.29 -3.28 -17.85
C SER A 149 10.07 -3.70 -19.11
N GLU A 150 9.99 -4.96 -19.50
CA GLU A 150 10.64 -5.55 -20.68
C GLU A 150 9.79 -5.42 -21.97
N SER A 151 9.06 -4.40 -22.15
CA SER A 151 8.00 -4.03 -23.15
C SER A 151 7.86 -4.85 -24.45
N SER A 152 8.86 -5.61 -24.87
CA SER A 152 8.83 -6.44 -26.09
C SER A 152 7.90 -7.66 -26.02
N VAL A 153 7.46 -8.05 -24.81
CA VAL A 153 6.65 -9.27 -24.57
C VAL A 153 5.20 -9.10 -25.04
N PHE A 154 4.66 -7.89 -24.99
CA PHE A 154 3.24 -7.63 -25.21
C PHE A 154 2.91 -7.18 -26.64
N GLY A 155 3.90 -6.77 -27.44
CA GLY A 155 3.64 -5.96 -28.60
C GLY A 155 3.05 -4.61 -28.18
N ARG A 156 1.92 -4.20 -28.78
CA ARG A 156 1.18 -3.03 -28.32
C ARG A 156 0.24 -3.42 -27.17
N VAL A 157 0.38 -2.79 -25.99
CA VAL A 157 -0.57 -2.98 -24.89
C VAL A 157 -1.95 -2.46 -25.30
N LEU A 158 -2.99 -3.25 -25.04
CA LEU A 158 -4.37 -2.99 -25.43
C LEU A 158 -5.27 -2.66 -24.25
N GLU A 159 -5.02 -3.28 -23.08
CA GLU A 159 -5.84 -3.13 -21.87
C GLU A 159 -5.05 -3.44 -20.62
N ILE A 160 -5.36 -2.71 -19.54
CA ILE A 160 -4.83 -2.92 -18.20
C ILE A 160 -6.02 -3.02 -17.24
N ASN A 161 -6.04 -4.07 -16.41
CA ASN A 161 -6.99 -4.24 -15.32
C ASN A 161 -6.22 -4.46 -14.02
N ALA A 162 -6.51 -3.68 -12.99
CA ALA A 162 -5.92 -3.86 -11.67
C ALA A 162 -6.97 -3.63 -10.58
N GLY A 163 -6.82 -4.33 -9.46
CA GLY A 163 -7.77 -4.16 -8.37
C GLY A 163 -7.32 -4.75 -7.05
N PHE A 164 -8.04 -4.32 -6.02
CA PHE A 164 -7.93 -4.88 -4.69
C PHE A 164 -9.32 -5.03 -4.07
N HIS A 165 -9.69 -6.26 -3.77
CA HIS A 165 -11.02 -6.65 -3.32
C HIS A 165 -10.96 -7.42 -2.02
N HIS A 166 -11.86 -7.12 -1.10
CA HIS A 166 -12.16 -7.95 0.07
C HIS A 166 -13.64 -7.91 0.44
N ALA A 167 -14.04 -8.88 1.26
CA ALA A 167 -15.41 -9.04 1.72
C ALA A 167 -15.56 -8.75 3.23
N SER A 168 -14.60 -8.09 3.83
CA SER A 168 -14.53 -7.90 5.29
C SER A 168 -15.71 -7.13 5.88
N ASP A 169 -16.43 -6.41 5.04
CA ASP A 169 -17.54 -5.55 5.44
C ASP A 169 -18.90 -5.99 4.88
N LEU A 170 -18.99 -7.21 4.34
CA LEU A 170 -20.25 -7.77 3.83
C LEU A 170 -21.30 -7.97 4.91
N ASP A 171 -20.90 -8.35 6.12
CA ASP A 171 -21.83 -8.55 7.23
C ASP A 171 -22.39 -7.20 7.72
N PRO A 172 -23.70 -6.94 7.57
CA PRO A 172 -24.32 -5.70 8.04
C PRO A 172 -24.32 -5.56 9.57
N SER A 173 -24.22 -6.68 10.31
CA SER A 173 -24.18 -6.69 11.77
C SER A 173 -22.80 -6.30 12.35
N LYS A 174 -21.77 -6.23 11.52
CA LYS A 174 -20.44 -5.79 11.93
C LYS A 174 -20.47 -4.33 12.36
N ALA A 175 -19.95 -4.05 13.54
CA ALA A 175 -19.88 -2.69 14.06
C ALA A 175 -19.13 -1.73 13.12
N ALA A 176 -19.58 -0.48 13.09
CA ALA A 176 -18.86 0.57 12.38
C ALA A 176 -17.47 0.75 12.99
N ASN A 177 -16.48 0.88 12.12
CA ASN A 177 -15.14 1.32 12.51
C ASN A 177 -14.88 2.72 11.93
N TRP A 178 -13.79 3.34 12.33
CA TRP A 178 -13.44 4.69 11.91
C TRP A 178 -13.34 4.89 10.38
N LYS A 179 -13.10 3.84 9.60
CA LYS A 179 -13.08 3.87 8.13
C LYS A 179 -14.48 4.05 7.50
N ARG A 180 -15.56 4.04 8.31
CA ARG A 180 -16.93 4.30 7.87
C ARG A 180 -17.31 5.78 8.03
N LEU A 181 -16.44 6.57 8.66
CA LEU A 181 -16.68 7.96 9.00
C LEU A 181 -15.77 8.85 8.15
N SER A 182 -16.34 9.64 7.25
CA SER A 182 -15.58 10.57 6.40
C SER A 182 -14.82 11.61 7.24
N SER A 183 -15.36 11.98 8.40
CA SER A 183 -14.70 12.86 9.36
C SER A 183 -13.38 12.31 9.92
N VAL A 184 -13.10 11.01 9.79
CA VAL A 184 -11.90 10.36 10.31
C VAL A 184 -11.01 9.77 9.21
N CYS A 185 -11.61 9.21 8.15
CA CYS A 185 -10.84 8.59 7.07
C CYS A 185 -10.83 9.42 5.76
N GLY A 186 -11.52 10.57 5.73
CA GLY A 186 -11.67 11.40 4.55
C GLY A 186 -12.76 10.92 3.59
N GLU A 187 -13.17 11.80 2.69
CA GLU A 187 -14.20 11.53 1.68
C GLU A 187 -13.75 10.49 0.64
N ILE A 188 -12.45 10.31 0.47
CA ILE A 188 -11.88 9.35 -0.47
C ILE A 188 -12.22 7.89 -0.12
N GLY A 189 -12.58 7.60 1.13
CA GLY A 189 -13.12 6.29 1.56
C GLY A 189 -12.30 5.09 1.08
N VAL A 190 -12.93 4.21 0.29
CA VAL A 190 -12.27 3.01 -0.26
C VAL A 190 -11.12 3.34 -1.22
N LEU A 191 -11.17 4.49 -1.91
CA LEU A 191 -10.09 4.93 -2.79
C LEU A 191 -8.79 5.13 -2.00
N GLY A 192 -8.86 5.79 -0.84
CA GLY A 192 -7.70 5.97 0.05
C GLY A 192 -7.25 4.69 0.71
N ASP A 193 -8.19 3.83 1.15
CA ASP A 193 -7.85 2.59 1.84
C ASP A 193 -7.16 1.55 0.95
N LEU A 194 -7.60 1.40 -0.30
CA LEU A 194 -7.17 0.33 -1.21
C LEU A 194 -6.44 0.83 -2.47
N GLY A 195 -6.68 2.07 -2.88
CA GLY A 195 -6.28 2.56 -4.20
C GLY A 195 -4.78 2.68 -4.39
N MET A 196 -4.02 3.03 -3.37
CA MET A 196 -2.56 3.11 -3.48
C MET A 196 -1.93 1.73 -3.74
N HIS A 197 -2.46 0.66 -3.15
CA HIS A 197 -2.03 -0.71 -3.44
C HIS A 197 -2.27 -1.08 -4.92
N VAL A 198 -3.39 -0.62 -5.49
CA VAL A 198 -3.74 -0.88 -6.89
C VAL A 198 -2.87 -0.07 -7.85
N LEU A 199 -2.52 1.17 -7.48
CA LEU A 199 -1.80 2.12 -8.34
C LEU A 199 -0.28 1.96 -8.29
N HIS A 200 0.30 1.34 -7.27
CA HIS A 200 1.74 1.30 -7.07
C HIS A 200 2.49 0.69 -8.28
N VAL A 201 2.06 -0.45 -8.82
CA VAL A 201 2.69 -1.05 -10.00
C VAL A 201 2.45 -0.21 -11.27
N PRO A 202 1.22 0.21 -11.61
CA PRO A 202 0.98 1.11 -12.73
C PRO A 202 1.81 2.40 -12.70
N LEU A 203 1.82 3.12 -11.58
CA LEU A 203 2.56 4.38 -11.46
C LEU A 203 4.08 4.17 -11.56
N ARG A 204 4.60 3.10 -10.95
CA ARG A 204 6.00 2.72 -11.06
C ARG A 204 6.43 2.37 -12.49
N LEU A 205 5.49 1.90 -13.34
CA LEU A 205 5.68 1.69 -14.78
C LEU A 205 5.47 2.97 -15.62
N GLY A 206 5.18 4.10 -14.98
CA GLY A 206 4.89 5.36 -15.66
C GLY A 206 3.48 5.43 -16.28
N TRP A 207 2.58 4.52 -15.94
CA TRP A 207 1.21 4.47 -16.46
C TRP A 207 0.30 5.39 -15.64
N GLN A 208 0.47 6.68 -15.83
CA GLN A 208 -0.31 7.69 -15.13
C GLN A 208 -1.70 7.83 -15.76
N PRO A 209 -2.79 7.80 -14.97
CA PRO A 209 -4.12 8.11 -15.47
C PRO A 209 -4.21 9.54 -16.04
N SER A 210 -4.73 9.69 -17.26
CA SER A 210 -4.96 10.98 -17.91
C SER A 210 -6.40 11.47 -17.80
N SER A 211 -7.34 10.54 -17.56
CA SER A 211 -8.75 10.85 -17.32
C SER A 211 -9.40 9.74 -16.51
N VAL A 212 -10.55 10.02 -15.89
CA VAL A 212 -11.31 9.06 -15.12
C VAL A 212 -12.82 9.25 -15.30
N HIS A 213 -13.53 8.12 -15.45
CA HIS A 213 -14.96 8.00 -15.24
C HIS A 213 -15.17 7.03 -14.06
N ALA A 214 -15.69 7.53 -12.97
CA ALA A 214 -15.81 6.79 -11.71
C ALA A 214 -17.26 6.33 -11.46
N GLN A 215 -17.38 5.15 -10.85
CA GLN A 215 -18.60 4.64 -10.24
C GLN A 215 -18.28 4.26 -8.80
N LEU A 216 -18.83 5.02 -7.86
CA LEU A 216 -18.63 4.82 -6.43
C LEU A 216 -19.93 4.33 -5.79
N GLN A 217 -19.83 3.41 -4.83
CA GLN A 217 -21.00 2.81 -4.16
C GLN A 217 -20.83 2.85 -2.65
N LYS A 218 -21.89 3.26 -1.95
CA LYS A 218 -22.08 3.06 -0.51
C LYS A 218 -23.02 1.86 -0.33
N GLY A 219 -22.56 0.81 0.35
CA GLY A 219 -23.33 -0.43 0.51
C GLY A 219 -24.30 -0.40 1.67
N TYR A 220 -23.91 0.25 2.76
CA TYR A 220 -24.72 0.36 3.97
C TYR A 220 -24.74 1.81 4.46
N ALA A 221 -25.95 2.34 4.67
CA ALA A 221 -26.13 3.71 5.21
C ALA A 221 -25.76 3.80 6.70
N GLU A 222 -25.96 2.70 7.43
CA GLU A 222 -25.75 2.63 8.88
C GLU A 222 -25.15 1.28 9.29
N ARG A 223 -24.47 1.26 10.43
CA ARG A 223 -23.96 0.05 11.08
C ARG A 223 -24.12 0.14 12.59
N PRO A 224 -24.16 -1.00 13.32
CA PRO A 224 -24.10 -1.00 14.79
C PRO A 224 -22.94 -0.17 15.30
N ASN A 225 -23.15 0.58 16.37
CA ASN A 225 -22.11 1.40 17.02
C ASN A 225 -21.00 0.56 17.70
N GLY A 226 -21.31 -0.68 18.07
CA GLY A 226 -20.34 -1.58 18.72
C GLY A 226 -20.17 -1.38 20.23
N ASP A 227 -20.90 -0.44 20.83
CA ASP A 227 -20.89 -0.13 22.27
C ASP A 227 -21.88 -0.98 23.08
N GLY A 228 -22.61 -1.87 22.45
CA GLY A 228 -23.63 -2.71 23.08
C GLY A 228 -24.95 -2.00 23.36
N SER A 229 -25.10 -0.73 22.99
CA SER A 229 -26.35 0.05 23.21
C SER A 229 -27.50 -0.33 22.27
N GLY A 230 -27.20 -1.03 21.18
CA GLY A 230 -28.16 -1.29 20.09
C GLY A 230 -28.35 -0.10 19.15
N SER A 231 -27.61 1.01 19.35
CA SER A 231 -27.63 2.17 18.47
C SER A 231 -26.85 1.91 17.17
N THR A 232 -27.17 2.68 16.13
CA THR A 232 -26.44 2.67 14.85
C THR A 232 -25.64 3.97 14.65
N VAL A 233 -24.62 3.89 13.79
CA VAL A 233 -23.81 5.01 13.33
C VAL A 233 -23.97 5.13 11.83
N ALA A 234 -24.17 6.35 11.33
CA ALA A 234 -24.22 6.62 9.91
C ALA A 234 -22.86 6.33 9.26
N CYS A 235 -22.90 5.62 8.12
CA CYS A 235 -21.72 5.30 7.31
C CYS A 235 -21.77 6.18 6.05
N ASP A 236 -20.87 7.15 5.97
CA ASP A 236 -20.91 8.17 4.92
C ASP A 236 -19.77 8.05 3.89
N THR A 237 -18.90 7.03 4.04
CA THR A 237 -17.79 6.76 3.13
C THR A 237 -18.14 5.78 2.01
N TRP A 238 -17.36 5.80 0.94
CA TRP A 238 -17.49 4.88 -0.18
C TRP A 238 -16.96 3.48 0.18
N ASP A 239 -17.70 2.43 -0.17
CA ASP A 239 -17.34 1.02 0.07
C ASP A 239 -16.74 0.34 -1.16
N ASN A 240 -17.24 0.67 -2.35
CA ASN A 240 -16.76 0.14 -3.62
C ASN A 240 -16.49 1.27 -4.60
N ALA A 241 -15.44 1.12 -5.40
CA ALA A 241 -15.08 2.01 -6.49
C ALA A 241 -14.68 1.22 -7.72
N THR A 242 -15.18 1.64 -8.89
CA THR A 242 -14.70 1.21 -10.20
C THR A 242 -14.35 2.45 -11.01
N LEU A 243 -13.10 2.53 -11.46
CA LEU A 243 -12.58 3.65 -12.21
C LEU A 243 -12.20 3.17 -13.61
N ASN A 244 -12.85 3.75 -14.63
CA ASN A 244 -12.43 3.58 -16.01
C ASN A 244 -11.53 4.77 -16.36
N THR A 245 -10.24 4.49 -16.58
CA THR A 245 -9.23 5.50 -16.84
C THR A 245 -8.55 5.25 -18.18
N TRP A 246 -7.88 6.27 -18.69
CA TRP A 246 -6.95 6.15 -19.79
C TRP A 246 -5.54 6.45 -19.31
N THR A 247 -4.57 5.75 -19.90
CA THR A 247 -3.14 6.00 -19.66
C THR A 247 -2.37 5.86 -20.96
N LYS A 248 -1.09 6.26 -20.98
CA LYS A 248 -0.21 6.08 -22.12
C LYS A 248 0.80 4.98 -21.88
N VAL A 249 0.88 4.02 -22.82
CA VAL A 249 1.89 2.95 -22.79
C VAL A 249 2.54 2.88 -24.18
N GLY A 250 3.86 3.04 -24.24
CA GLY A 250 4.59 3.03 -25.52
C GLY A 250 4.10 4.09 -26.53
N GLY A 251 3.60 5.24 -26.03
CA GLY A 251 3.06 6.32 -26.86
C GLY A 251 1.60 6.15 -27.27
N HIS A 252 0.94 5.05 -26.93
CA HIS A 252 -0.46 4.77 -27.27
C HIS A 252 -1.38 5.02 -26.07
N GLU A 253 -2.59 5.51 -26.32
CA GLU A 253 -3.68 5.56 -25.34
C GLU A 253 -4.18 4.13 -25.08
N VAL A 254 -4.23 3.76 -23.78
CA VAL A 254 -4.63 2.43 -23.31
C VAL A 254 -5.69 2.57 -22.23
N PRO A 255 -6.84 1.88 -22.33
CA PRO A 255 -7.81 1.84 -21.24
C PRO A 255 -7.22 1.09 -20.06
N MET A 256 -7.35 1.70 -18.87
CA MET A 256 -6.94 1.11 -17.62
C MET A 256 -8.12 1.11 -16.65
N ARG A 257 -8.59 -0.07 -16.28
CA ARG A 257 -9.67 -0.25 -15.30
C ARG A 257 -9.07 -0.53 -13.94
N LEU A 258 -9.48 0.28 -12.94
CA LEU A 258 -9.06 0.13 -11.55
C LEU A 258 -10.28 -0.19 -10.68
N SER A 259 -10.15 -1.12 -9.74
CA SER A 259 -11.27 -1.57 -8.93
C SER A 259 -10.85 -1.77 -7.47
N MET A 260 -11.51 -1.06 -6.56
CA MET A 260 -11.30 -1.11 -5.11
C MET A 260 -12.63 -1.46 -4.43
N LYS A 261 -12.69 -2.60 -3.72
CA LYS A 261 -13.96 -3.06 -3.13
C LYS A 261 -13.77 -3.63 -1.73
N ARG A 262 -14.55 -3.13 -0.78
CA ARG A 262 -14.70 -3.68 0.58
C ARG A 262 -15.88 -4.65 0.69
N LEU A 263 -16.80 -4.57 -0.27
CA LEU A 263 -18.02 -5.38 -0.37
C LEU A 263 -17.93 -6.23 -1.65
N ALA A 264 -16.99 -7.18 -1.69
CA ALA A 264 -16.79 -8.08 -2.83
C ALA A 264 -17.02 -9.53 -2.40
N PRO A 265 -18.25 -10.11 -2.62
CA PRO A 265 -18.54 -11.47 -2.21
C PRO A 265 -17.53 -12.49 -2.76
N GLY A 266 -17.04 -13.38 -1.88
CA GLY A 266 -16.07 -14.42 -2.26
C GLY A 266 -14.62 -13.95 -2.40
N GLU A 267 -14.33 -12.67 -2.12
CA GLU A 267 -12.98 -12.13 -2.16
C GLU A 267 -12.42 -11.95 -0.75
N THR A 268 -11.22 -12.47 -0.53
CA THR A 268 -10.52 -12.38 0.75
C THR A 268 -9.14 -11.75 0.52
N ASN A 269 -9.06 -10.42 0.61
CA ASN A 269 -7.81 -9.70 0.46
C ASN A 269 -7.12 -9.97 -0.91
N THR A 270 -7.90 -9.94 -1.99
CA THR A 270 -7.47 -10.27 -3.35
C THR A 270 -6.95 -9.05 -4.08
N TRP A 271 -5.65 -8.93 -4.22
CA TRP A 271 -4.99 -7.99 -5.12
C TRP A 271 -4.71 -8.67 -6.46
N PHE A 272 -4.93 -7.98 -7.58
CA PHE A 272 -4.69 -8.53 -8.90
C PHE A 272 -4.27 -7.45 -9.90
N ILE A 273 -3.58 -7.90 -10.96
CA ILE A 273 -3.26 -7.11 -12.13
C ILE A 273 -3.25 -8.00 -13.37
N GLU A 274 -3.81 -7.49 -14.47
CA GLU A 274 -3.80 -8.09 -15.79
C GLU A 274 -3.39 -7.03 -16.83
N VAL A 275 -2.49 -7.40 -17.73
CA VAL A 275 -2.03 -6.58 -18.84
C VAL A 275 -2.12 -7.41 -20.12
N LEU A 276 -2.87 -6.91 -21.09
CA LEU A 276 -3.12 -7.56 -22.38
C LEU A 276 -2.55 -6.74 -23.52
N GLY A 277 -1.85 -7.40 -24.41
CA GLY A 277 -1.28 -6.81 -25.61
C GLY A 277 -1.53 -7.63 -26.88
N THR A 278 -1.06 -7.13 -28.03
CA THR A 278 -1.28 -7.78 -29.34
C THR A 278 -0.56 -9.12 -29.46
N ASP A 279 0.57 -9.30 -28.79
CA ASP A 279 1.43 -10.46 -28.96
C ASP A 279 1.54 -11.31 -27.69
N GLY A 280 1.25 -10.73 -26.54
CA GLY A 280 1.31 -11.40 -25.25
C GLY A 280 0.45 -10.73 -24.20
N GLY A 281 0.35 -11.38 -23.05
CA GLY A 281 -0.34 -10.86 -21.88
C GLY A 281 0.14 -11.52 -20.61
N VAL A 282 -0.18 -10.90 -19.48
CA VAL A 282 0.15 -11.43 -18.17
C VAL A 282 -0.98 -11.11 -17.20
N ARG A 283 -1.32 -12.05 -16.32
CA ARG A 283 -2.23 -11.83 -15.19
C ARG A 283 -1.74 -12.53 -13.95
N TYR A 284 -1.94 -11.86 -12.83
CA TYR A 284 -1.62 -12.37 -11.51
C TYR A 284 -2.70 -11.99 -10.51
N SER A 285 -2.94 -12.85 -9.52
CA SER A 285 -3.83 -12.59 -8.39
C SER A 285 -3.26 -13.22 -7.13
N THR A 286 -3.35 -12.51 -6.00
CA THR A 286 -2.99 -13.06 -4.68
C THR A 286 -3.93 -14.17 -4.21
N LYS A 287 -5.02 -14.44 -4.92
CA LYS A 287 -5.89 -15.60 -4.73
C LYS A 287 -5.16 -16.90 -5.05
N GLU A 288 -4.20 -16.85 -5.99
CA GLU A 288 -3.28 -17.92 -6.35
C GLU A 288 -1.83 -17.38 -6.28
N PRO A 289 -1.28 -17.15 -5.08
CA PRO A 289 -0.08 -16.33 -4.90
C PRO A 289 1.17 -16.89 -5.57
N LYS A 290 1.17 -18.20 -5.91
CA LYS A 290 2.25 -18.88 -6.62
C LYS A 290 2.02 -19.00 -8.13
N THR A 291 0.89 -18.52 -8.67
CA THR A 291 0.52 -18.75 -10.07
C THR A 291 0.61 -17.46 -10.88
N LEU A 292 1.36 -17.50 -11.96
CA LEU A 292 1.36 -16.47 -13.00
C LEU A 292 0.79 -17.06 -14.29
N TRP A 293 -0.13 -16.35 -14.91
CA TRP A 293 -0.63 -16.69 -16.23
C TRP A 293 0.00 -15.79 -17.28
N ARG A 294 0.52 -16.39 -18.35
CA ARG A 294 1.06 -15.70 -19.50
C ARG A 294 0.26 -16.06 -20.75
N PHE A 295 -0.20 -15.08 -21.46
CA PHE A 295 -0.79 -15.24 -22.78
C PHE A 295 0.29 -15.17 -23.85
N GLU A 296 0.24 -16.08 -24.81
CA GLU A 296 1.05 -16.08 -26.01
C GLU A 296 0.11 -16.21 -27.23
N ARG A 297 0.32 -15.38 -28.25
CA ARG A 297 -0.50 -15.37 -29.44
C ARG A 297 -0.07 -16.46 -30.45
N GLU A 298 1.23 -16.69 -30.58
CA GLU A 298 1.81 -17.60 -31.58
C GLU A 298 2.48 -18.81 -30.92
N PRO A 299 2.47 -20.01 -31.52
CA PRO A 299 1.77 -20.37 -32.78
C PRO A 299 0.25 -20.52 -32.61
N GLU A 300 -0.24 -20.58 -31.40
CA GLU A 300 -1.65 -20.69 -31.02
C GLU A 300 -1.93 -19.78 -29.84
N GLN A 301 -3.17 -19.23 -29.76
CA GLN A 301 -3.58 -18.41 -28.63
C GLN A 301 -3.77 -19.26 -27.38
N VAL A 302 -2.82 -19.20 -26.47
CA VAL A 302 -2.82 -20.00 -25.24
C VAL A 302 -2.52 -19.18 -24.01
N TRP A 303 -3.14 -19.54 -22.89
CA TRP A 303 -2.74 -19.11 -21.58
C TRP A 303 -1.88 -20.18 -20.92
N LYS A 304 -0.62 -19.88 -20.67
CA LYS A 304 0.31 -20.76 -19.99
C LYS A 304 0.33 -20.43 -18.50
N ARG A 305 0.06 -21.43 -17.68
CA ARG A 305 0.25 -21.34 -16.23
C ARG A 305 1.71 -21.57 -15.87
N THR A 306 2.27 -20.67 -15.09
CA THR A 306 3.61 -20.81 -14.52
C THR A 306 3.50 -20.90 -13.00
N ASP A 307 4.01 -21.95 -12.41
CA ASP A 307 4.23 -22.01 -10.98
C ASP A 307 5.48 -21.20 -10.65
N LEU A 308 5.26 -20.11 -9.94
CA LEU A 308 6.34 -19.29 -9.44
C LEU A 308 6.97 -20.04 -8.27
N GLY A 309 8.21 -20.46 -8.41
CA GLY A 309 9.04 -20.70 -7.23
C GLY A 309 9.05 -19.40 -6.38
N PHE A 310 9.68 -19.40 -5.23
CA PHE A 310 9.73 -18.17 -4.42
C PHE A 310 10.75 -17.18 -4.99
N GLY A 311 10.42 -16.54 -6.08
CA GLY A 311 11.14 -15.40 -6.61
C GLY A 311 10.92 -14.15 -5.75
N MET A 312 11.17 -14.22 -4.44
CA MET A 312 11.10 -13.07 -3.56
C MET A 312 12.19 -12.06 -3.93
N PRO A 313 11.93 -10.75 -3.89
CA PRO A 313 12.92 -9.71 -4.15
C PRO A 313 14.16 -9.84 -3.26
N PHE A 314 13.97 -10.26 -2.00
CA PHE A 314 15.02 -10.50 -1.03
C PHE A 314 14.97 -11.96 -0.57
N LYS A 315 16.13 -12.61 -0.61
CA LYS A 315 16.23 -14.05 -0.34
C LYS A 315 15.79 -14.36 1.09
N ALA A 316 14.95 -15.40 1.21
CA ALA A 316 14.50 -15.92 2.50
C ALA A 316 15.10 -17.32 2.74
N VAL A 317 15.35 -17.64 4.02
CA VAL A 317 15.93 -18.91 4.47
C VAL A 317 15.09 -20.12 4.05
N THR A 318 13.78 -19.96 3.96
CA THR A 318 12.86 -21.02 3.55
C THR A 318 12.89 -21.33 2.05
N GLY A 319 13.47 -20.44 1.25
CA GLY A 319 13.54 -20.59 -0.21
C GLY A 319 12.16 -20.84 -0.84
N GLY A 320 12.11 -21.69 -1.85
CA GLY A 320 10.93 -21.99 -2.66
C GLY A 320 10.01 -23.09 -2.14
N ILE A 321 10.19 -23.60 -0.94
CA ILE A 321 9.51 -24.84 -0.47
C ILE A 321 8.15 -24.53 0.17
N PHE A 322 8.06 -23.44 0.93
CA PHE A 322 6.87 -23.10 1.71
C PHE A 322 6.01 -22.01 1.06
N GLU A 323 4.80 -21.82 1.57
CA GLU A 323 3.87 -20.82 1.08
C GLU A 323 4.31 -19.40 1.46
N VAL A 324 4.01 -18.44 0.57
CA VAL A 324 4.19 -17.01 0.78
C VAL A 324 2.87 -16.38 1.23
N GLY A 325 2.90 -15.62 2.30
CA GLY A 325 1.74 -14.93 2.85
C GLY A 325 1.98 -13.44 3.09
N PHE A 326 0.94 -12.78 3.60
CA PHE A 326 0.95 -11.36 3.91
C PHE A 326 2.11 -10.94 4.85
N PRO A 327 2.42 -11.69 5.95
CA PRO A 327 3.55 -11.33 6.81
C PRO A 327 4.92 -11.37 6.09
N ASP A 328 5.06 -12.23 5.08
CA ASP A 328 6.31 -12.33 4.33
C ASP A 328 6.50 -11.12 3.42
N VAL A 329 5.45 -10.67 2.76
CA VAL A 329 5.55 -9.50 1.86
C VAL A 329 5.69 -8.19 2.62
N ILE A 330 5.17 -8.06 3.84
CA ILE A 330 5.48 -6.94 4.74
C ILE A 330 6.98 -6.91 5.04
N GLN A 331 7.57 -8.07 5.34
CA GLN A 331 9.01 -8.17 5.60
C GLN A 331 9.84 -7.80 4.37
N GLN A 332 9.42 -8.24 3.17
CA GLN A 332 10.05 -7.87 1.90
C GLN A 332 9.95 -6.35 1.63
N MET A 333 8.80 -5.75 1.90
CA MET A 333 8.59 -4.30 1.79
C MET A 333 9.54 -3.52 2.72
N TRP A 334 9.70 -3.95 3.97
CA TRP A 334 10.65 -3.36 4.90
C TRP A 334 12.09 -3.52 4.45
N ALA A 335 12.46 -4.66 3.88
CA ALA A 335 13.78 -4.86 3.31
C ALA A 335 14.04 -3.89 2.16
N ALA A 336 13.05 -3.68 1.28
CA ALA A 336 13.13 -2.68 0.22
C ALA A 336 13.32 -1.26 0.79
N TYR A 337 12.50 -0.86 1.78
CA TYR A 337 12.61 0.44 2.43
C TYR A 337 14.01 0.70 3.00
N LEU A 338 14.54 -0.24 3.77
CA LEU A 338 15.84 -0.09 4.41
C LEU A 338 16.99 -0.02 3.39
N LEU A 339 16.95 -0.85 2.35
CA LEU A 339 17.95 -0.82 1.29
C LEU A 339 17.85 0.44 0.43
N GLU A 340 16.64 0.91 0.14
CA GLU A 340 16.41 2.14 -0.61
C GLU A 340 16.92 3.36 0.18
N ARG A 341 16.64 3.42 1.48
CA ARG A 341 17.16 4.40 2.42
C ARG A 341 18.69 4.45 2.42
N ALA A 342 19.35 3.31 2.30
CA ALA A 342 20.80 3.19 2.26
C ALA A 342 21.40 3.37 0.86
N GLY A 343 20.60 3.63 -0.18
CA GLY A 343 21.09 3.71 -1.57
C GLY A 343 21.53 2.36 -2.16
N MET A 344 21.07 1.23 -1.59
CA MET A 344 21.50 -0.13 -1.92
C MET A 344 20.39 -0.98 -2.56
N LEU A 345 19.32 -0.37 -3.06
CA LEU A 345 18.20 -1.11 -3.66
C LEU A 345 18.54 -1.76 -5.00
N GLU A 346 19.55 -1.22 -5.72
CA GLU A 346 20.16 -1.80 -6.95
C GLU A 346 19.12 -2.09 -8.06
N GLY A 347 18.18 -1.17 -8.28
CA GLY A 347 17.16 -1.29 -9.33
C GLY A 347 16.05 -2.30 -9.05
N ARG A 348 15.99 -2.88 -7.85
CA ARG A 348 14.85 -3.69 -7.42
C ARG A 348 13.61 -2.80 -7.20
N PHE A 349 12.45 -3.42 -7.15
CA PHE A 349 11.20 -2.72 -6.86
C PHE A 349 11.22 -2.14 -5.45
N GLY A 350 10.99 -0.83 -5.33
CA GLY A 350 11.02 -0.08 -4.06
C GLY A 350 9.62 0.24 -3.53
N CYS A 351 9.59 0.93 -2.39
CA CYS A 351 8.36 1.41 -1.77
C CYS A 351 7.76 2.59 -2.55
N VAL A 352 6.50 2.94 -2.27
CA VAL A 352 5.80 4.05 -2.94
C VAL A 352 6.55 5.36 -2.70
N LEU A 353 6.84 6.07 -3.79
CA LEU A 353 7.44 7.39 -3.74
C LEU A 353 6.39 8.44 -3.32
N PRO A 354 6.79 9.52 -2.61
CA PRO A 354 5.87 10.62 -2.29
C PRO A 354 5.13 11.17 -3.51
N GLN A 355 5.78 11.24 -4.66
CA GLN A 355 5.17 11.70 -5.92
C GLN A 355 4.13 10.70 -6.48
N GLU A 356 4.37 9.38 -6.36
CA GLU A 356 3.39 8.35 -6.74
C GLU A 356 2.17 8.40 -5.80
N ALA A 357 2.40 8.63 -4.50
CA ALA A 357 1.34 8.83 -3.53
C ALA A 357 0.50 10.08 -3.86
N LEU A 358 1.14 11.20 -4.19
CA LEU A 358 0.45 12.42 -4.62
C LEU A 358 -0.37 12.21 -5.90
N GLN A 359 0.18 11.50 -6.89
CA GLN A 359 -0.55 11.15 -8.11
C GLN A 359 -1.79 10.28 -7.82
N SER A 360 -1.69 9.37 -6.86
CA SER A 360 -2.84 8.58 -6.40
C SER A 360 -3.93 9.50 -5.83
N HIS A 361 -3.59 10.48 -5.01
CA HIS A 361 -4.55 11.46 -4.45
C HIS A 361 -5.19 12.34 -5.53
N ARG A 362 -4.44 12.76 -6.56
CA ARG A 362 -5.00 13.48 -7.71
C ARG A 362 -6.07 12.65 -8.43
N LEU A 363 -5.81 11.35 -8.64
CA LEU A 363 -6.81 10.45 -9.21
C LEU A 363 -8.02 10.28 -8.29
N PHE A 364 -7.83 10.16 -6.97
CA PHE A 364 -8.93 9.99 -6.02
C PHE A 364 -9.84 11.24 -6.02
N GLN A 365 -9.27 12.43 -5.99
CA GLN A 365 -10.07 13.66 -6.09
C GLN A 365 -10.81 13.76 -7.43
N ALA A 366 -10.15 13.44 -8.56
CA ALA A 366 -10.79 13.42 -9.86
C ALA A 366 -11.92 12.37 -9.94
N ALA A 367 -11.77 11.24 -9.24
CA ALA A 367 -12.80 10.20 -9.18
C ALA A 367 -14.02 10.66 -8.37
N LEU A 368 -13.83 11.37 -7.25
CA LEU A 368 -14.94 12.00 -6.52
C LEU A 368 -15.69 12.99 -7.40
N ALA A 369 -14.97 13.91 -8.05
CA ALA A 369 -15.57 14.88 -8.98
C ALA A 369 -16.31 14.18 -10.14
N SER A 370 -15.73 13.11 -10.69
CA SER A 370 -16.38 12.33 -11.76
C SER A 370 -17.69 11.67 -11.30
N GLN A 371 -17.72 11.15 -10.06
CA GLN A 371 -18.93 10.57 -9.47
C GLN A 371 -20.01 11.62 -9.26
N ASP A 372 -19.65 12.78 -8.71
CA ASP A 372 -20.60 13.84 -8.35
C ASP A 372 -21.19 14.51 -9.59
N GLU A 373 -20.37 14.73 -10.61
CA GLU A 373 -20.75 15.43 -11.85
C GLU A 373 -21.23 14.46 -12.93
N ALA A 374 -21.19 13.14 -12.69
CA ALA A 374 -21.58 12.08 -13.65
C ALA A 374 -20.93 12.24 -15.04
N ARG A 375 -19.65 12.66 -15.09
CA ARG A 375 -18.88 12.87 -16.32
C ARG A 375 -17.45 12.35 -16.23
N VAL A 376 -16.79 12.28 -17.37
CA VAL A 376 -15.35 12.07 -17.42
C VAL A 376 -14.62 13.33 -16.91
N VAL A 377 -13.66 13.13 -16.02
CA VAL A 377 -12.76 14.18 -15.53
C VAL A 377 -11.37 13.93 -16.08
N THR A 378 -10.76 14.96 -16.67
CA THR A 378 -9.38 14.92 -17.16
C THR A 378 -8.42 15.28 -16.02
N LEU A 379 -7.35 14.52 -15.86
CA LEU A 379 -6.29 14.83 -14.92
C LEU A 379 -5.25 15.71 -15.62
N SER A 380 -4.83 16.79 -14.97
CA SER A 380 -3.72 17.63 -15.46
C SER A 380 -2.43 16.81 -15.49
N ALA A 381 -1.67 16.91 -16.56
CA ALA A 381 -0.31 16.39 -16.60
C ALA A 381 0.51 17.13 -15.51
N SER A 382 1.17 16.39 -14.65
CA SER A 382 2.07 16.93 -13.61
C SER A 382 3.45 17.24 -14.17
#